data_6f652d84ca672c0a3228b4fd6d7e80eb
#
_entry.id   6f652d84ca672c0a3228b4fd6d7e80eb
#
_cell.length_a   1.000
_cell.length_b   1.000
_cell.length_c   1.000
_cell.angle_alpha   90.00
_cell.angle_beta   90.00
_cell.angle_gamma   90.00
#
_symmetry.space_group_name_H-M   'P 1'
#
loop_
_entity.id
_entity.type
_entity.pdbx_description
1 polymer ?
#
loop_
_entity_poly.entity_id
_entity_poly.type
_entity_poly.pdbx_seq_one_letter_code
_entity_poly.pdbx_strand_id
1 'polypeptide(L)'
;MLQQIKSYLSKGNRAQWCFFVLFALTIFLQCCLFHWLAFHSILISSLWKNPLAFWALYLPKISISLFIASFVFLFKRKGWTIVVSLLINIWIIAELIYFRANRIFLDAQSFTLISNMDGFWSSVPMYMYSSDLILLLPNLLLISGIIFLAAEKRNTLSAIAIMGVALVTNIGGCLATRYVYDTIYKVPQDKNYFNPFSDEAVDALFGFTSLEYPINTSVVHAFIYATKKLIQLPFESTSYMMTDEDKQLLEPFINVYTSNIKPDRNLILIIVESLETWAVHPKIMPNLWKFIHEHNVIWAQKVESQTKGGTSSDGQLIFNTGLLPIQHGAVCKRYPHNTFPSLSDLYENAALVQPGDLSVWNQKYMSDSYHIDTNYLSPQSLDHVTFTILDSIYRLHPYCMAITMATHSPFLACSKMTKLDLPDNMPENMSNYLRCMHYSDSCWGVFLKKVNTDLVLQNTTICFMGDHIIFDPNMRNTFATYCAENQLDYDVNSAHTAIITYSPNIDKKYIVSETTYQMDAYPTILHLIGCEDYYWKGFGVNLLDSVARNNRPISEQEAFVLSDKIIRANWFESVVK
;
A
#
# COMPACT_ATOMS: atom_id res chain seq x y z
N MET A 1 -5.60 18.08 54.49
CA MET A 1 -5.71 17.36 53.21
C MET A 1 -7.16 17.37 52.65
N LEU A 2 -8.19 16.86 53.35
CA LEU A 2 -9.58 16.87 52.87
C LEU A 2 -10.19 18.29 52.71
N GLN A 3 -9.86 19.27 53.59
CA GLN A 3 -10.27 20.65 53.41
C GLN A 3 -9.56 21.37 52.25
N GLN A 4 -8.33 21.03 51.94
CA GLN A 4 -7.65 21.51 50.73
C GLN A 4 -8.27 20.93 49.47
N ILE A 5 -8.65 19.65 49.46
CA ILE A 5 -9.35 19.04 48.33
C ILE A 5 -10.75 19.68 48.13
N LYS A 6 -11.48 20.00 49.23
CA LYS A 6 -12.77 20.72 49.13
C LYS A 6 -12.62 22.16 48.61
N SER A 7 -11.54 22.88 48.98
CA SER A 7 -11.25 24.21 48.46
C SER A 7 -10.86 24.19 46.96
N TYR A 8 -10.20 23.14 46.47
CA TYR A 8 -9.91 22.92 45.06
C TYR A 8 -11.16 22.67 44.19
N LEU A 9 -12.25 22.18 44.79
CA LEU A 9 -13.53 21.93 44.12
C LEU A 9 -14.52 23.13 44.21
N SER A 10 -14.03 24.36 44.48
CA SER A 10 -14.83 25.58 44.43
C SER A 10 -15.48 25.82 43.05
N LYS A 11 -16.60 26.58 42.96
CA LYS A 11 -17.38 26.75 41.71
C LYS A 11 -16.53 27.10 40.46
N GLY A 12 -15.52 27.93 40.59
CA GLY A 12 -14.63 28.31 39.48
C GLY A 12 -13.68 27.19 39.04
N ASN A 13 -13.33 26.25 39.94
CA ASN A 13 -12.54 25.07 39.60
C ASN A 13 -13.39 23.98 38.92
N ARG A 14 -14.67 23.87 39.27
CA ARG A 14 -15.59 22.90 38.64
C ARG A 14 -15.77 23.17 37.16
N ALA A 15 -16.00 24.40 36.74
CA ALA A 15 -16.14 24.76 35.33
C ALA A 15 -14.87 24.43 34.53
N GLN A 16 -13.69 24.69 35.09
CA GLN A 16 -12.44 24.35 34.45
C GLN A 16 -12.22 22.83 34.31
N TRP A 17 -12.58 22.05 35.32
CA TRP A 17 -12.57 20.60 35.28
C TRP A 17 -13.56 20.03 34.26
N CYS A 18 -14.79 20.58 34.21
CA CYS A 18 -15.77 20.20 33.20
C CYS A 18 -15.26 20.51 31.77
N PHE A 19 -14.62 21.66 31.57
CA PHE A 19 -14.05 22.01 30.28
C PHE A 19 -12.87 21.11 29.92
N PHE A 20 -12.01 20.77 30.88
CA PHE A 20 -10.93 19.79 30.70
C PHE A 20 -11.50 18.43 30.23
N VAL A 21 -12.50 17.91 30.92
CA VAL A 21 -13.13 16.63 30.57
C VAL A 21 -13.74 16.70 29.18
N LEU A 22 -14.42 17.79 28.85
CA LEU A 22 -15.01 17.99 27.54
C LEU A 22 -13.95 18.00 26.43
N PHE A 23 -12.85 18.72 26.63
CA PHE A 23 -11.78 18.77 25.64
C PHE A 23 -11.04 17.42 25.52
N ALA A 24 -10.77 16.73 26.62
CA ALA A 24 -10.22 15.38 26.60
C ALA A 24 -11.17 14.42 25.84
N LEU A 25 -12.46 14.49 26.10
CA LEU A 25 -13.47 13.70 25.41
C LEU A 25 -13.52 14.04 23.91
N THR A 26 -13.39 15.31 23.53
CA THR A 26 -13.32 15.74 22.13
C THR A 26 -12.20 15.03 21.39
N ILE A 27 -10.96 15.09 21.91
CA ILE A 27 -9.80 14.44 21.30
C ILE A 27 -9.97 12.92 21.28
N PHE A 28 -10.46 12.35 22.38
CA PHE A 28 -10.70 10.90 22.45
C PHE A 28 -11.72 10.44 21.39
N LEU A 29 -12.83 11.17 21.23
CA LEU A 29 -13.83 10.86 20.21
C LEU A 29 -13.27 11.00 18.78
N GLN A 30 -12.46 12.03 18.51
CA GLN A 30 -11.79 12.18 17.21
C GLN A 30 -10.91 10.96 16.91
N CYS A 31 -10.11 10.50 17.87
CA CYS A 31 -9.28 9.29 17.71
C CYS A 31 -10.15 8.02 17.51
N CYS A 32 -11.29 7.91 18.19
CA CYS A 32 -12.20 6.77 18.01
C CYS A 32 -12.91 6.81 16.66
N LEU A 33 -13.35 8.00 16.22
CA LEU A 33 -13.99 8.20 14.92
C LEU A 33 -13.04 7.87 13.77
N PHE A 34 -11.76 8.24 13.90
CA PHE A 34 -10.74 7.83 12.91
C PHE A 34 -10.74 6.31 12.73
N HIS A 35 -10.64 5.54 13.80
CA HIS A 35 -10.65 4.08 13.73
C HIS A 35 -11.93 3.52 13.14
N TRP A 36 -13.07 4.10 13.52
CA TRP A 36 -14.35 3.68 12.98
C TRP A 36 -14.46 3.97 11.47
N LEU A 37 -14.01 5.13 10.99
CA LEU A 37 -14.02 5.51 9.58
C LEU A 37 -13.03 4.69 8.74
N ALA A 38 -11.90 4.30 9.33
CA ALA A 38 -10.89 3.50 8.64
C ALA A 38 -11.24 2.00 8.60
N PHE A 39 -11.80 1.44 9.68
CA PHE A 39 -11.86 0.00 9.93
C PHE A 39 -13.22 -0.54 10.36
N HIS A 40 -14.31 0.19 10.24
CA HIS A 40 -15.59 -0.14 10.88
C HIS A 40 -16.10 -1.58 10.66
N SER A 41 -15.73 -2.22 9.55
CA SER A 41 -16.11 -3.61 9.26
C SER A 41 -15.15 -4.65 9.85
N ILE A 42 -13.91 -4.28 10.18
CA ILE A 42 -12.84 -5.22 10.55
C ILE A 42 -12.67 -5.31 12.07
N LEU A 43 -12.80 -4.20 12.80
CA LEU A 43 -12.45 -4.11 14.21
C LEU A 43 -13.52 -4.59 15.20
N ILE A 44 -14.79 -4.47 14.86
CA ILE A 44 -15.87 -4.70 15.85
C ILE A 44 -16.02 -6.18 16.23
N SER A 45 -15.77 -7.11 15.30
CA SER A 45 -16.08 -8.53 15.54
C SER A 45 -15.01 -9.29 16.34
N SER A 46 -13.74 -8.91 16.23
CA SER A 46 -12.63 -9.64 16.86
C SER A 46 -12.20 -9.07 18.22
N LEU A 47 -12.30 -7.75 18.42
CA LEU A 47 -11.82 -7.08 19.62
C LEU A 47 -12.69 -7.32 20.86
N TRP A 48 -13.99 -7.47 20.69
CA TRP A 48 -14.91 -7.71 21.81
C TRP A 48 -14.70 -9.07 22.48
N LYS A 49 -14.00 -9.99 21.81
CA LYS A 49 -13.69 -11.33 22.35
C LYS A 49 -12.47 -11.35 23.28
N ASN A 50 -11.65 -10.29 23.28
CA ASN A 50 -10.45 -10.23 24.11
C ASN A 50 -10.36 -8.89 24.86
N PRO A 51 -10.50 -8.88 26.21
CA PRO A 51 -10.45 -7.65 27.01
C PRO A 51 -9.13 -6.89 26.90
N LEU A 52 -8.02 -7.58 26.68
CA LEU A 52 -6.70 -6.92 26.55
C LEU A 52 -6.55 -6.20 25.21
N ALA A 53 -7.13 -6.73 24.14
CA ALA A 53 -7.18 -6.03 22.86
C ALA A 53 -8.00 -4.72 22.96
N PHE A 54 -9.08 -4.74 23.74
CA PHE A 54 -9.86 -3.54 24.05
C PHE A 54 -8.99 -2.47 24.75
N TRP A 55 -8.22 -2.84 25.75
CA TRP A 55 -7.36 -1.90 26.46
C TRP A 55 -6.19 -1.42 25.58
N ALA A 56 -5.61 -2.27 24.77
CA ALA A 56 -4.59 -1.88 23.78
C ALA A 56 -5.12 -0.81 22.81
N LEU A 57 -6.40 -0.92 22.41
CA LEU A 57 -7.03 0.05 21.51
C LEU A 57 -7.32 1.40 22.18
N TYR A 58 -7.77 1.41 23.43
CA TYR A 58 -8.30 2.64 24.05
C TYR A 58 -7.31 3.36 24.97
N LEU A 59 -6.40 2.66 25.65
CA LEU A 59 -5.44 3.30 26.56
C LEU A 59 -4.54 4.36 25.89
N PRO A 60 -3.97 4.13 24.71
CA PRO A 60 -3.19 5.17 24.01
C PRO A 60 -4.03 6.41 23.68
N LYS A 61 -5.31 6.22 23.28
CA LYS A 61 -6.22 7.32 22.96
C LYS A 61 -6.58 8.14 24.21
N ILE A 62 -6.83 7.47 25.32
CA ILE A 62 -7.08 8.10 26.63
C ILE A 62 -5.84 8.88 27.07
N SER A 63 -4.66 8.27 26.99
CA SER A 63 -3.40 8.88 27.37
C SER A 63 -3.16 10.21 26.66
N ILE A 64 -3.18 10.20 25.32
CA ILE A 64 -2.90 11.41 24.54
C ILE A 64 -3.98 12.48 24.73
N SER A 65 -5.25 12.07 24.91
CA SER A 65 -6.33 12.99 25.18
C SER A 65 -6.18 13.69 26.52
N LEU A 66 -5.80 12.96 27.57
CA LEU A 66 -5.50 13.51 28.88
C LEU A 66 -4.27 14.45 28.83
N PHE A 67 -3.23 14.03 28.14
CA PHE A 67 -2.00 14.83 28.00
C PHE A 67 -2.29 16.19 27.36
N ILE A 68 -2.91 16.21 26.17
CA ILE A 68 -3.23 17.45 25.46
C ILE A 68 -4.23 18.30 26.25
N ALA A 69 -5.25 17.68 26.81
CA ALA A 69 -6.25 18.42 27.59
C ALA A 69 -5.69 19.03 28.88
N SER A 70 -4.62 18.45 29.46
CA SER A 70 -3.98 19.00 30.68
C SER A 70 -3.51 20.44 30.50
N PHE A 71 -3.18 20.85 29.26
CA PHE A 71 -2.80 22.23 28.94
C PHE A 71 -3.92 23.25 29.19
N VAL A 72 -5.17 22.82 29.33
CA VAL A 72 -6.30 23.68 29.77
C VAL A 72 -6.02 24.33 31.11
N PHE A 73 -5.25 23.69 31.98
CA PHE A 73 -4.85 24.24 33.28
C PHE A 73 -3.67 25.22 33.22
N LEU A 74 -2.94 25.26 32.12
CA LEU A 74 -1.78 26.14 31.93
C LEU A 74 -2.14 27.43 31.19
N PHE A 75 -3.01 27.36 30.19
CA PHE A 75 -3.37 28.49 29.35
C PHE A 75 -4.70 29.13 29.75
N LYS A 76 -4.72 30.44 29.87
CA LYS A 76 -5.91 31.20 30.23
C LYS A 76 -6.95 31.23 29.09
N ARG A 77 -6.51 31.63 27.89
CA ARG A 77 -7.40 31.68 26.71
C ARG A 77 -7.71 30.25 26.25
N LYS A 78 -8.99 29.93 26.02
CA LYS A 78 -9.40 28.57 25.63
C LYS A 78 -9.57 28.38 24.11
N GLY A 79 -9.52 29.47 23.33
CA GLY A 79 -9.67 29.40 21.86
C GLY A 79 -8.65 28.48 21.15
N TRP A 80 -7.45 28.29 21.72
CA TRP A 80 -6.44 27.38 21.18
C TRP A 80 -6.93 25.92 21.09
N THR A 81 -7.87 25.52 21.94
CA THR A 81 -8.43 24.15 21.92
C THR A 81 -9.20 23.86 20.64
N ILE A 82 -9.85 24.88 20.05
CA ILE A 82 -10.51 24.75 18.73
C ILE A 82 -9.44 24.52 17.67
N VAL A 83 -8.37 25.31 17.70
CA VAL A 83 -7.29 25.20 16.70
C VAL A 83 -6.68 23.80 16.75
N VAL A 84 -6.35 23.30 17.94
CA VAL A 84 -5.79 21.94 18.11
C VAL A 84 -6.78 20.89 17.62
N SER A 85 -8.07 21.00 17.98
CA SER A 85 -9.09 20.05 17.54
C SER A 85 -9.28 20.04 16.02
N LEU A 86 -9.23 21.21 15.36
CA LEU A 86 -9.29 21.32 13.90
C LEU A 86 -8.04 20.75 13.23
N LEU A 87 -6.86 20.98 13.78
CA LEU A 87 -5.62 20.40 13.27
C LEU A 87 -5.63 18.86 13.34
N ILE A 88 -6.18 18.31 14.44
CA ILE A 88 -6.39 16.85 14.55
C ILE A 88 -7.34 16.36 13.45
N ASN A 89 -8.44 17.04 13.18
CA ASN A 89 -9.35 16.66 12.11
C ASN A 89 -8.70 16.73 10.72
N ILE A 90 -7.92 17.77 10.44
CA ILE A 90 -7.18 17.90 9.18
C ILE A 90 -6.23 16.70 9.00
N TRP A 91 -5.50 16.35 10.05
CA TRP A 91 -4.63 15.20 10.02
C TRP A 91 -5.39 13.88 9.81
N ILE A 92 -6.51 13.70 10.53
CA ILE A 92 -7.38 12.52 10.36
C ILE A 92 -7.86 12.38 8.91
N ILE A 93 -8.31 13.48 8.31
CA ILE A 93 -8.78 13.47 6.91
C ILE A 93 -7.63 13.11 5.96
N ALA A 94 -6.44 13.67 6.17
CA ALA A 94 -5.27 13.33 5.36
C ALA A 94 -4.92 11.83 5.46
N GLU A 95 -4.91 11.28 6.68
CA GLU A 95 -4.69 9.86 6.93
C GLU A 95 -5.74 8.97 6.27
N LEU A 96 -7.02 9.34 6.38
CA LEU A 96 -8.12 8.57 5.78
C LEU A 96 -8.03 8.55 4.25
N ILE A 97 -7.77 9.70 3.62
CA ILE A 97 -7.62 9.79 2.17
C ILE A 97 -6.44 8.93 1.71
N TYR A 98 -5.28 9.09 2.37
CA TYR A 98 -4.07 8.36 2.01
C TYR A 98 -4.24 6.84 2.21
N PHE A 99 -4.85 6.43 3.33
CA PHE A 99 -5.15 5.03 3.63
C PHE A 99 -6.13 4.40 2.64
N ARG A 100 -7.17 5.14 2.24
CA ARG A 100 -8.15 4.65 1.26
C ARG A 100 -7.53 4.46 -0.12
N ALA A 101 -6.59 5.35 -0.48
CA ALA A 101 -5.88 5.29 -1.76
C ALA A 101 -4.77 4.21 -1.79
N ASN A 102 -3.96 4.12 -0.74
CA ASN A 102 -2.69 3.36 -0.77
C ASN A 102 -2.68 2.13 0.15
N ARG A 103 -3.72 1.93 0.97
CA ARG A 103 -3.82 0.82 1.97
C ARG A 103 -2.75 0.84 3.05
N ILE A 104 -2.00 1.91 3.15
CA ILE A 104 -1.05 2.19 4.22
C ILE A 104 -1.35 3.57 4.80
N PHE A 105 -0.89 3.82 6.03
CA PHE A 105 -1.01 5.12 6.65
C PHE A 105 0.16 6.02 6.30
N LEU A 106 -0.03 7.35 6.44
CA LEU A 106 1.02 8.32 6.25
C LEU A 106 2.16 8.08 7.25
N ASP A 107 3.35 7.95 6.73
CA ASP A 107 4.58 7.96 7.51
C ASP A 107 5.49 9.13 7.08
N ALA A 108 6.64 9.27 7.74
CA ALA A 108 7.58 10.33 7.39
C ALA A 108 8.10 10.20 5.95
N GLN A 109 8.25 8.97 5.45
CA GLN A 109 8.75 8.71 4.10
C GLN A 109 7.71 8.99 3.03
N SER A 110 6.41 8.91 3.36
CA SER A 110 5.31 9.27 2.44
C SER A 110 5.42 10.72 1.95
N PHE A 111 6.01 11.62 2.76
CA PHE A 111 6.25 13.00 2.35
C PHE A 111 7.29 13.14 1.23
N THR A 112 8.15 12.15 1.03
CA THR A 112 9.09 12.12 -0.11
C THR A 112 8.37 11.93 -1.45
N LEU A 113 7.12 11.47 -1.42
CA LEU A 113 6.28 11.21 -2.59
C LEU A 113 5.51 12.46 -3.07
N ILE A 114 5.61 13.59 -2.37
CA ILE A 114 4.88 14.83 -2.71
C ILE A 114 5.16 15.26 -4.15
N SER A 115 6.37 15.03 -4.67
CA SER A 115 6.72 15.36 -6.06
C SER A 115 5.91 14.59 -7.11
N ASN A 116 5.24 13.51 -6.72
CA ASN A 116 4.39 12.71 -7.62
C ASN A 116 2.89 13.10 -7.51
N MET A 117 2.57 14.12 -6.70
CA MET A 117 1.18 14.50 -6.39
C MET A 117 0.43 15.18 -7.54
N ASP A 118 1.12 15.64 -8.60
CA ASP A 118 0.48 16.41 -9.69
C ASP A 118 -0.68 15.64 -10.36
N GLY A 119 -0.57 14.31 -10.50
CA GLY A 119 -1.68 13.47 -10.97
C GLY A 119 -2.70 13.08 -9.89
N PHE A 120 -2.31 13.14 -8.60
CA PHE A 120 -3.11 12.61 -7.50
C PHE A 120 -4.22 13.56 -7.02
N TRP A 121 -4.05 14.87 -7.17
CA TRP A 121 -5.04 15.85 -6.68
C TRP A 121 -6.43 15.67 -7.29
N SER A 122 -6.51 15.22 -8.54
CA SER A 122 -7.78 14.92 -9.21
C SER A 122 -8.50 13.71 -8.61
N SER A 123 -7.78 12.80 -7.95
CA SER A 123 -8.31 11.58 -7.32
C SER A 123 -8.78 11.80 -5.88
N VAL A 124 -8.30 12.84 -5.19
CA VAL A 124 -8.62 13.12 -3.79
C VAL A 124 -10.12 13.11 -3.50
N PRO A 125 -11.00 13.75 -4.30
CA PRO A 125 -12.44 13.74 -4.05
C PRO A 125 -13.07 12.34 -4.04
N MET A 126 -12.49 11.39 -4.76
CA MET A 126 -12.96 10.01 -4.82
C MET A 126 -12.85 9.29 -3.46
N TYR A 127 -11.88 9.69 -2.64
CA TYR A 127 -11.62 9.10 -1.32
C TYR A 127 -12.22 9.90 -0.15
N MET A 128 -12.98 10.96 -0.44
CA MET A 128 -13.72 11.75 0.55
C MET A 128 -15.17 11.30 0.63
N TYR A 129 -15.61 10.90 1.80
CA TYR A 129 -16.98 10.42 2.00
C TYR A 129 -17.81 11.40 2.85
N SER A 130 -19.12 11.43 2.60
CA SER A 130 -20.04 12.23 3.42
C SER A 130 -20.04 11.83 4.90
N SER A 131 -19.72 10.57 5.20
CA SER A 131 -19.54 10.06 6.56
C SER A 131 -18.41 10.76 7.32
N ASP A 132 -17.40 11.33 6.61
CA ASP A 132 -16.27 12.02 7.24
C ASP A 132 -16.71 13.30 7.95
N LEU A 133 -17.87 13.87 7.59
CA LEU A 133 -18.46 15.01 8.27
C LEU A 133 -18.77 14.76 9.76
N ILE A 134 -18.87 13.49 10.17
CA ILE A 134 -19.06 13.14 11.59
C ILE A 134 -17.90 13.65 12.47
N LEU A 135 -16.70 13.85 11.91
CA LEU A 135 -15.54 14.42 12.60
C LEU A 135 -15.77 15.85 13.10
N LEU A 136 -16.78 16.55 12.57
CA LEU A 136 -17.12 17.90 13.03
C LEU A 136 -17.93 17.89 14.35
N LEU A 137 -18.62 16.79 14.69
CA LEU A 137 -19.47 16.72 15.88
C LEU A 137 -18.70 17.01 17.19
N PRO A 138 -17.53 16.41 17.45
CA PRO A 138 -16.74 16.73 18.65
C PRO A 138 -16.37 18.23 18.73
N ASN A 139 -16.10 18.87 17.60
CA ASN A 139 -15.77 20.30 17.55
C ASN A 139 -16.96 21.18 17.93
N LEU A 140 -18.16 20.84 17.49
CA LEU A 140 -19.38 21.57 17.86
C LEU A 140 -19.64 21.49 19.37
N LEU A 141 -19.41 20.32 19.97
CA LEU A 141 -19.48 20.14 21.41
C LEU A 141 -18.44 21.00 22.15
N LEU A 142 -17.22 21.05 21.62
CA LEU A 142 -16.13 21.86 22.20
C LEU A 142 -16.44 23.37 22.14
N ILE A 143 -16.98 23.87 21.02
CA ILE A 143 -17.40 25.27 20.86
C ILE A 143 -18.46 25.62 21.92
N SER A 144 -19.45 24.77 22.09
CA SER A 144 -20.46 24.95 23.14
C SER A 144 -19.82 25.02 24.53
N GLY A 145 -18.84 24.13 24.80
CA GLY A 145 -18.10 24.13 26.07
C GLY A 145 -17.30 25.42 26.32
N ILE A 146 -16.73 26.01 25.28
CA ILE A 146 -16.02 27.30 25.43
C ILE A 146 -16.97 28.41 25.85
N ILE A 147 -18.19 28.43 25.32
CA ILE A 147 -19.19 29.45 25.63
C ILE A 147 -19.66 29.32 27.09
N PHE A 148 -19.91 28.10 27.57
CA PHE A 148 -20.57 27.87 28.86
C PHE A 148 -19.63 27.49 30.02
N LEU A 149 -18.43 26.95 29.75
CA LEU A 149 -17.55 26.32 30.75
C LEU A 149 -16.15 26.93 30.83
N ALA A 150 -15.80 27.91 30.01
CA ALA A 150 -14.45 28.46 29.99
C ALA A 150 -14.14 29.24 31.29
N ALA A 151 -13.16 28.76 32.07
CA ALA A 151 -12.63 29.42 33.26
C ALA A 151 -11.16 29.81 33.04
N GLU A 152 -10.79 31.02 33.45
CA GLU A 152 -9.48 31.63 33.14
C GLU A 152 -8.40 31.43 34.25
N LYS A 153 -8.50 30.40 35.06
CA LYS A 153 -7.54 30.15 36.14
C LYS A 153 -6.38 29.23 35.69
N ARG A 154 -5.16 29.54 36.15
CA ARG A 154 -4.03 28.62 36.00
C ARG A 154 -3.95 27.68 37.21
N ASN A 155 -3.65 26.41 36.95
CA ASN A 155 -3.45 25.40 37.98
C ASN A 155 -2.39 24.38 37.53
N THR A 156 -1.12 24.81 37.69
CA THR A 156 0.03 24.02 37.24
C THR A 156 0.11 22.66 37.91
N LEU A 157 -0.29 22.56 39.19
CA LEU A 157 -0.24 21.29 39.92
C LEU A 157 -1.23 20.26 39.29
N SER A 158 -2.44 20.69 38.93
CA SER A 158 -3.40 19.83 38.25
C SER A 158 -2.87 19.40 36.88
N ALA A 159 -2.25 20.31 36.14
CA ALA A 159 -1.65 19.96 34.84
C ALA A 159 -0.59 18.85 34.99
N ILE A 160 0.36 19.02 35.91
CA ILE A 160 1.44 18.05 36.17
C ILE A 160 0.87 16.69 36.62
N ALA A 161 -0.11 16.70 37.54
CA ALA A 161 -0.73 15.47 38.02
C ALA A 161 -1.42 14.70 36.89
N ILE A 162 -2.15 15.40 35.98
CA ILE A 162 -2.82 14.77 34.84
C ILE A 162 -1.79 14.26 33.82
N MET A 163 -0.72 15.01 33.55
CA MET A 163 0.36 14.55 32.69
C MET A 163 1.02 13.26 33.24
N GLY A 164 1.18 13.17 34.58
CA GLY A 164 1.64 11.94 35.22
C GLY A 164 0.69 10.77 35.03
N VAL A 165 -0.63 10.99 35.17
CA VAL A 165 -1.65 9.98 34.90
C VAL A 165 -1.62 9.58 33.41
N ALA A 166 -1.50 10.53 32.50
CA ALA A 166 -1.40 10.27 31.07
C ALA A 166 -0.18 9.39 30.74
N LEU A 167 0.98 9.68 31.36
CA LEU A 167 2.18 8.86 31.18
C LEU A 167 1.98 7.41 31.65
N VAL A 168 1.41 7.21 32.84
CA VAL A 168 1.12 5.85 33.36
C VAL A 168 0.13 5.12 32.47
N THR A 169 -0.90 5.83 31.99
CA THR A 169 -1.89 5.27 31.05
C THR A 169 -1.25 4.89 29.73
N ASN A 170 -0.28 5.69 29.24
CA ASN A 170 0.46 5.37 28.01
C ASN A 170 1.31 4.10 28.17
N ILE A 171 2.04 3.99 29.27
CA ILE A 171 2.84 2.78 29.57
C ILE A 171 1.93 1.55 29.62
N GLY A 172 0.77 1.64 30.28
CA GLY A 172 -0.23 0.58 30.30
C GLY A 172 -0.74 0.22 28.89
N GLY A 173 -0.96 1.22 28.06
CA GLY A 173 -1.32 1.04 26.64
C GLY A 173 -0.25 0.30 25.84
N CYS A 174 1.00 0.71 26.01
CA CYS A 174 2.15 0.04 25.35
C CYS A 174 2.27 -1.43 25.76
N LEU A 175 2.13 -1.72 27.06
CA LEU A 175 2.18 -3.12 27.56
C LEU A 175 1.03 -3.96 27.03
N ALA A 176 -0.19 -3.42 27.01
CA ALA A 176 -1.35 -4.10 26.45
C ALA A 176 -1.20 -4.36 24.95
N THR A 177 -0.70 -3.39 24.19
CA THR A 177 -0.41 -3.50 22.76
C THR A 177 0.60 -4.62 22.51
N ARG A 178 1.71 -4.60 23.24
CA ARG A 178 2.73 -5.64 23.13
C ARG A 178 2.16 -7.04 23.39
N TYR A 179 1.36 -7.19 24.44
CA TYR A 179 0.71 -8.47 24.73
C TYR A 179 -0.18 -8.93 23.57
N VAL A 180 -0.90 -8.03 22.91
CA VAL A 180 -1.75 -8.35 21.75
C VAL A 180 -0.91 -8.84 20.57
N TYR A 181 0.22 -8.18 20.28
CA TYR A 181 1.13 -8.62 19.24
C TYR A 181 1.71 -10.02 19.53
N ASP A 182 2.19 -10.23 20.75
CA ASP A 182 2.82 -11.48 21.12
C ASP A 182 1.85 -12.66 21.13
N THR A 183 0.60 -12.46 21.59
CA THR A 183 -0.33 -13.55 21.89
C THR A 183 -1.43 -13.74 20.86
N ILE A 184 -1.91 -12.65 20.24
CA ILE A 184 -3.04 -12.70 19.30
C ILE A 184 -2.53 -12.77 17.86
N TYR A 185 -1.62 -11.87 17.50
CA TYR A 185 -1.08 -11.80 16.13
C TYR A 185 0.13 -12.72 15.92
N LYS A 186 0.77 -13.22 16.99
CA LYS A 186 1.95 -14.09 16.94
C LYS A 186 3.04 -13.52 16.02
N VAL A 187 3.26 -12.21 16.06
CA VAL A 187 4.30 -11.55 15.29
C VAL A 187 5.64 -12.15 15.69
N PRO A 188 6.50 -12.58 14.74
CA PRO A 188 7.84 -13.07 15.05
C PRO A 188 8.60 -12.04 15.88
N GLN A 189 9.05 -12.43 17.06
CA GLN A 189 9.77 -11.54 17.96
C GLN A 189 11.24 -11.56 17.58
N ASP A 190 11.68 -10.56 16.86
CA ASP A 190 13.10 -10.28 16.80
C ASP A 190 13.60 -9.77 18.17
N LYS A 191 14.82 -10.15 18.57
CA LYS A 191 15.36 -9.87 19.90
C LYS A 191 15.34 -8.39 20.30
N ASN A 192 15.34 -7.49 19.30
CA ASN A 192 15.30 -6.03 19.49
C ASN A 192 13.90 -5.49 19.86
N TYR A 193 12.84 -6.23 19.62
CA TYR A 193 11.46 -5.86 19.99
C TYR A 193 11.25 -5.73 21.50
N PHE A 194 12.16 -6.26 22.31
CA PHE A 194 12.13 -6.18 23.76
C PHE A 194 12.67 -4.86 24.32
N ASN A 195 13.37 -4.08 23.51
CA ASN A 195 13.80 -2.75 23.92
C ASN A 195 12.69 -1.73 23.58
N PRO A 196 11.92 -1.21 24.58
CA PRO A 196 10.86 -0.25 24.32
C PRO A 196 11.36 1.10 23.77
N PHE A 197 12.67 1.28 23.69
CA PHE A 197 13.33 2.47 23.15
C PHE A 197 14.01 2.20 21.80
N SER A 198 13.97 0.96 21.28
CA SER A 198 14.46 0.69 19.93
C SER A 198 13.54 1.35 18.90
N ASP A 199 14.10 1.72 17.75
CA ASP A 199 13.31 2.31 16.67
C ASP A 199 12.23 1.33 16.17
N GLU A 200 12.51 0.03 16.12
CA GLU A 200 11.56 -1.01 15.74
C GLU A 200 10.39 -1.12 16.72
N ALA A 201 10.64 -1.05 18.02
CA ALA A 201 9.58 -1.06 19.03
C ALA A 201 8.76 0.21 19.00
N VAL A 202 9.38 1.35 18.72
CA VAL A 202 8.72 2.65 18.57
C VAL A 202 7.89 2.66 17.30
N ASP A 203 8.40 2.13 16.19
CA ASP A 203 7.66 1.97 14.92
C ASP A 203 6.44 1.09 15.09
N ALA A 204 6.56 0.00 15.82
CA ALA A 204 5.44 -0.88 16.12
C ALA A 204 4.40 -0.25 17.06
N LEU A 205 4.83 0.59 18.00
CA LEU A 205 3.95 1.23 18.98
C LEU A 205 3.27 2.49 18.46
N PHE A 206 3.91 3.24 17.58
CA PHE A 206 3.48 4.56 17.13
C PHE A 206 3.31 4.67 15.61
N GLY A 207 3.84 3.72 14.83
CA GLY A 207 3.62 3.61 13.40
C GLY A 207 2.38 2.75 13.09
N PHE A 208 1.68 3.10 12.02
CA PHE A 208 0.69 2.21 11.42
C PHE A 208 1.43 1.29 10.45
N THR A 209 1.95 0.17 10.95
CA THR A 209 2.89 -0.65 10.18
C THR A 209 2.22 -1.54 9.14
N SER A 210 0.94 -1.90 9.32
CA SER A 210 0.19 -2.62 8.29
C SER A 210 -1.32 -2.68 8.59
N LEU A 211 -2.11 -3.05 7.58
CA LEU A 211 -3.53 -3.39 7.72
C LEU A 211 -3.80 -4.53 8.71
N GLU A 212 -2.83 -5.42 8.88
CA GLU A 212 -2.95 -6.57 9.76
C GLU A 212 -2.93 -6.19 11.23
N TYR A 213 -2.32 -5.04 11.57
CA TYR A 213 -2.11 -4.60 12.96
C TYR A 213 -2.67 -3.19 13.25
N PRO A 214 -3.94 -2.90 12.90
CA PRO A 214 -4.48 -1.53 12.96
C PRO A 214 -4.82 -1.03 14.36
N ILE A 215 -4.49 -1.79 15.42
CA ILE A 215 -5.09 -1.60 16.74
C ILE A 215 -4.41 -0.49 17.55
N ASN A 216 -3.19 -0.09 17.23
CA ASN A 216 -2.25 0.18 18.30
C ASN A 216 -2.03 1.62 18.66
N THR A 217 -2.40 2.59 17.84
CA THR A 217 -2.10 3.97 18.18
C THR A 217 -3.28 4.89 18.00
N SER A 218 -3.29 5.97 18.75
CA SER A 218 -4.14 7.08 18.38
C SER A 218 -3.50 7.80 17.19
N VAL A 219 -4.33 8.33 16.30
CA VAL A 219 -3.91 9.14 15.16
C VAL A 219 -3.01 10.32 15.55
N VAL A 220 -3.13 10.81 16.80
CA VAL A 220 -2.29 11.89 17.32
C VAL A 220 -0.89 11.40 17.68
N HIS A 221 -0.75 10.19 18.22
CA HIS A 221 0.57 9.58 18.42
C HIS A 221 1.26 9.34 17.08
N ALA A 222 0.53 8.84 16.08
CA ALA A 222 1.07 8.67 14.73
C ALA A 222 1.55 10.00 14.14
N PHE A 223 0.82 11.10 14.32
CA PHE A 223 1.27 12.43 13.91
C PHE A 223 2.57 12.86 14.60
N ILE A 224 2.65 12.71 15.94
CA ILE A 224 3.85 13.07 16.71
C ILE A 224 5.03 12.22 16.23
N TYR A 225 4.83 10.93 16.05
CA TYR A 225 5.84 10.02 15.58
C TYR A 225 6.31 10.34 14.14
N ALA A 226 5.38 10.51 13.20
CA ALA A 226 5.70 10.89 11.82
C ALA A 226 6.46 12.22 11.76
N THR A 227 6.08 13.20 12.60
CA THR A 227 6.79 14.48 12.71
C THR A 227 8.21 14.30 13.24
N LYS A 228 8.40 13.47 14.29
CA LYS A 228 9.74 13.14 14.82
C LYS A 228 10.60 12.50 13.73
N LYS A 229 10.07 11.50 13.04
CA LYS A 229 10.78 10.80 11.96
C LYS A 229 11.11 11.73 10.79
N LEU A 230 10.18 12.61 10.40
CA LEU A 230 10.43 13.61 9.36
C LEU A 230 11.61 14.54 9.69
N ILE A 231 11.74 14.93 10.95
CA ILE A 231 12.88 15.75 11.43
C ILE A 231 14.18 14.93 11.42
N GLN A 232 14.11 13.63 11.70
CA GLN A 232 15.27 12.74 11.74
C GLN A 232 15.73 12.29 10.34
N LEU A 233 14.84 12.30 9.36
CA LEU A 233 15.07 11.78 8.01
C LEU A 233 16.38 12.24 7.34
N PRO A 234 16.79 13.53 7.41
CA PRO A 234 18.05 13.97 6.82
C PRO A 234 19.30 13.40 7.51
N PHE A 235 19.16 12.84 8.72
CA PHE A 235 20.24 12.30 9.53
C PHE A 235 20.24 10.77 9.61
N GLU A 236 19.22 10.11 9.05
CA GLU A 236 19.15 8.65 9.03
C GLU A 236 20.13 8.07 7.99
N SER A 237 20.90 7.06 8.43
CA SER A 237 21.66 6.24 7.48
C SER A 237 20.68 5.45 6.62
N THR A 238 20.79 5.62 5.30
CA THR A 238 20.01 4.81 4.35
C THR A 238 20.64 3.45 4.09
N SER A 239 21.91 3.23 4.53
CA SER A 239 22.65 2.00 4.28
C SER A 239 22.46 0.97 5.41
N TYR A 240 22.37 -0.29 5.01
CA TYR A 240 22.36 -1.46 5.88
C TYR A 240 23.53 -2.38 5.50
N MET A 241 24.15 -3.04 6.46
CA MET A 241 25.16 -4.09 6.20
C MET A 241 24.54 -5.46 6.46
N MET A 242 24.47 -6.29 5.43
CA MET A 242 23.97 -7.68 5.54
C MET A 242 24.81 -8.47 6.54
N THR A 243 24.15 -9.03 7.56
CA THR A 243 24.77 -9.93 8.52
C THR A 243 24.99 -11.33 7.91
N ASP A 244 25.79 -12.15 8.56
CA ASP A 244 25.98 -13.55 8.09
C ASP A 244 24.69 -14.37 8.25
N GLU A 245 23.84 -14.05 9.23
CA GLU A 245 22.51 -14.64 9.39
C GLU A 245 21.59 -14.25 8.21
N ASP A 246 21.59 -12.97 7.79
CA ASP A 246 20.83 -12.52 6.61
C ASP A 246 21.27 -13.27 5.34
N LYS A 247 22.58 -13.42 5.15
CA LYS A 247 23.14 -14.16 3.99
C LYS A 247 22.75 -15.63 4.00
N GLN A 248 22.73 -16.25 5.17
CA GLN A 248 22.29 -17.64 5.34
C GLN A 248 20.82 -17.83 4.97
N LEU A 249 19.96 -16.87 5.32
CA LEU A 249 18.55 -16.86 4.93
C LEU A 249 18.36 -16.68 3.41
N LEU A 250 19.34 -16.10 2.71
CA LEU A 250 19.28 -15.93 1.25
C LEU A 250 19.76 -17.16 0.46
N GLU A 251 20.50 -18.08 1.06
CA GLU A 251 21.06 -19.25 0.35
C GLU A 251 20.05 -20.03 -0.50
N PRO A 252 18.79 -20.26 -0.06
CA PRO A 252 17.79 -20.97 -0.88
C PRO A 252 17.38 -20.24 -2.16
N PHE A 253 17.58 -18.92 -2.20
CA PHE A 253 17.13 -18.03 -3.28
C PHE A 253 18.26 -17.66 -4.24
N ILE A 254 19.49 -18.12 -3.98
CA ILE A 254 20.68 -17.85 -4.79
C ILE A 254 21.11 -19.13 -5.48
N ASN A 255 21.32 -19.08 -6.79
CA ASN A 255 22.02 -20.12 -7.51
C ASN A 255 23.53 -19.85 -7.52
N VAL A 256 24.32 -20.89 -7.58
CA VAL A 256 25.75 -20.73 -7.91
C VAL A 256 25.82 -20.13 -9.31
N TYR A 257 26.43 -18.95 -9.43
CA TYR A 257 26.48 -18.21 -10.68
C TYR A 257 27.09 -19.06 -11.80
N THR A 258 26.29 -19.28 -12.84
CA THR A 258 26.76 -19.90 -14.08
C THR A 258 26.83 -18.81 -15.15
N SER A 259 28.03 -18.48 -15.61
CA SER A 259 28.22 -17.52 -16.70
C SER A 259 27.50 -18.00 -17.97
N ASN A 260 26.86 -17.09 -18.70
CA ASN A 260 26.21 -17.28 -20.00
C ASN A 260 24.78 -17.87 -20.02
N ILE A 261 23.97 -17.62 -19.01
CA ILE A 261 22.53 -17.90 -19.11
C ILE A 261 21.93 -16.90 -20.11
N LYS A 262 21.32 -17.42 -21.16
CA LYS A 262 20.58 -16.62 -22.16
C LYS A 262 19.15 -17.15 -22.28
N PRO A 263 18.15 -16.25 -22.31
CA PRO A 263 16.79 -16.66 -22.56
C PRO A 263 16.64 -17.36 -23.92
N ASP A 264 15.84 -18.39 -23.96
CA ASP A 264 15.48 -19.09 -25.19
C ASP A 264 14.31 -18.41 -25.93
N ARG A 265 13.70 -17.38 -25.33
CA ARG A 265 12.54 -16.63 -25.83
C ARG A 265 12.64 -15.15 -25.53
N ASN A 266 11.94 -14.35 -26.33
CA ASN A 266 11.69 -12.95 -26.02
C ASN A 266 10.68 -12.82 -24.86
N LEU A 267 10.70 -11.67 -24.18
CA LEU A 267 9.79 -11.35 -23.08
C LEU A 267 9.08 -10.01 -23.32
N ILE A 268 7.78 -10.02 -23.25
CA ILE A 268 6.96 -8.80 -23.19
C ILE A 268 6.21 -8.80 -21.86
N LEU A 269 6.53 -7.83 -21.02
CA LEU A 269 5.97 -7.63 -19.71
C LEU A 269 5.00 -6.44 -19.76
N ILE A 270 3.70 -6.68 -19.59
CA ILE A 270 2.68 -5.64 -19.63
C ILE A 270 2.18 -5.42 -18.20
N ILE A 271 2.56 -4.29 -17.63
CA ILE A 271 2.11 -3.87 -16.30
C ILE A 271 0.80 -3.10 -16.48
N VAL A 272 -0.26 -3.67 -15.95
CA VAL A 272 -1.60 -3.13 -16.12
C VAL A 272 -1.99 -2.33 -14.88
N GLU A 273 -2.11 -1.03 -15.05
CA GLU A 273 -2.54 -0.10 -14.02
C GLU A 273 -3.88 -0.53 -13.40
N SER A 274 -3.89 -0.70 -12.08
CA SER A 274 -5.10 -0.97 -11.28
C SER A 274 -5.95 -2.15 -11.76
N LEU A 275 -5.35 -3.21 -12.34
CA LEU A 275 -6.10 -4.38 -12.78
C LEU A 275 -6.58 -5.21 -11.59
N GLU A 276 -7.89 -5.27 -11.40
CA GLU A 276 -8.51 -6.18 -10.45
C GLU A 276 -9.13 -7.39 -11.17
N THR A 277 -8.95 -8.57 -10.61
CA THR A 277 -9.32 -9.84 -11.27
C THR A 277 -10.78 -9.92 -11.68
N TRP A 278 -11.71 -9.30 -10.93
CA TRP A 278 -13.13 -9.30 -11.25
C TRP A 278 -13.48 -8.52 -12.53
N ALA A 279 -12.59 -7.61 -12.97
CA ALA A 279 -12.75 -6.91 -14.25
C ALA A 279 -12.37 -7.79 -15.46
N VAL A 280 -11.63 -8.89 -15.25
CA VAL A 280 -11.33 -9.88 -16.31
C VAL A 280 -12.59 -10.70 -16.60
N HIS A 281 -13.52 -10.07 -17.29
CA HIS A 281 -14.87 -10.60 -17.56
C HIS A 281 -15.22 -10.43 -19.05
N PRO A 282 -15.94 -11.38 -19.69
CA PRO A 282 -16.19 -11.35 -21.13
C PRO A 282 -16.90 -10.10 -21.64
N LYS A 283 -17.72 -9.44 -20.81
CA LYS A 283 -18.38 -8.19 -21.18
C LYS A 283 -17.44 -6.98 -21.06
N ILE A 284 -16.50 -7.01 -20.11
CA ILE A 284 -15.63 -5.88 -19.80
C ILE A 284 -14.35 -5.95 -20.63
N MET A 285 -13.71 -7.11 -20.65
CA MET A 285 -12.42 -7.34 -21.32
C MET A 285 -12.53 -8.49 -22.35
N PRO A 286 -13.34 -8.32 -23.40
CA PRO A 286 -13.63 -9.41 -24.34
C PRO A 286 -12.41 -9.93 -25.11
N ASN A 287 -11.42 -9.08 -25.40
CA ASN A 287 -10.24 -9.50 -26.15
C ASN A 287 -9.29 -10.33 -25.27
N LEU A 288 -9.02 -9.88 -24.04
CA LEU A 288 -8.20 -10.63 -23.09
C LEU A 288 -8.90 -11.93 -22.68
N TRP A 289 -10.21 -11.86 -22.41
CA TRP A 289 -11.02 -13.04 -22.10
C TRP A 289 -10.95 -14.09 -23.23
N LYS A 290 -11.12 -13.65 -24.48
CA LYS A 290 -10.99 -14.52 -25.65
C LYS A 290 -9.58 -15.12 -25.75
N PHE A 291 -8.54 -14.30 -25.58
CA PHE A 291 -7.15 -14.73 -25.61
C PHE A 291 -6.86 -15.82 -24.56
N ILE A 292 -7.31 -15.63 -23.30
CA ILE A 292 -7.19 -16.62 -22.22
C ILE A 292 -7.89 -17.94 -22.59
N HIS A 293 -9.00 -17.90 -23.33
CA HIS A 293 -9.76 -19.10 -23.66
C HIS A 293 -9.25 -19.82 -24.92
N GLU A 294 -8.65 -19.10 -25.83
CA GLU A 294 -8.14 -19.66 -27.10
C GLU A 294 -6.70 -20.16 -27.01
N HIS A 295 -5.93 -19.71 -26.01
CA HIS A 295 -4.52 -20.08 -25.86
C HIS A 295 -4.26 -20.87 -24.57
N ASN A 296 -3.14 -21.59 -24.57
CA ASN A 296 -2.57 -22.15 -23.36
C ASN A 296 -1.90 -21.02 -22.57
N VAL A 297 -2.46 -20.70 -21.43
CA VAL A 297 -1.98 -19.62 -20.54
C VAL A 297 -1.93 -20.10 -19.10
N ILE A 298 -1.12 -19.44 -18.29
CA ILE A 298 -1.22 -19.46 -16.84
C ILE A 298 -2.12 -18.28 -16.46
N TRP A 299 -3.19 -18.52 -15.74
CA TRP A 299 -4.08 -17.49 -15.21
C TRP A 299 -4.24 -17.65 -13.71
N ALA A 300 -3.52 -16.84 -12.94
CA ALA A 300 -3.69 -16.72 -11.50
C ALA A 300 -4.78 -15.68 -11.21
N GLN A 301 -5.86 -16.14 -10.59
CA GLN A 301 -7.10 -15.38 -10.41
C GLN A 301 -7.16 -14.64 -9.07
N LYS A 302 -6.38 -15.06 -8.07
CA LYS A 302 -6.38 -14.49 -6.72
C LYS A 302 -4.96 -14.13 -6.33
N VAL A 303 -4.47 -13.03 -6.88
CA VAL A 303 -3.13 -12.54 -6.62
C VAL A 303 -3.19 -11.42 -5.59
N GLU A 304 -2.57 -11.64 -4.42
CA GLU A 304 -2.43 -10.61 -3.39
C GLU A 304 -1.52 -9.49 -3.89
N SER A 305 -1.98 -8.24 -3.73
CA SER A 305 -1.19 -7.07 -4.04
C SER A 305 -0.17 -6.81 -2.95
N GLN A 306 1.11 -6.82 -3.30
CA GLN A 306 2.24 -6.69 -2.37
C GLN A 306 2.90 -5.30 -2.43
N THR A 307 2.33 -4.37 -3.17
CA THR A 307 2.84 -3.00 -3.25
C THR A 307 2.63 -2.24 -1.94
N LYS A 308 3.47 -1.22 -1.72
CA LYS A 308 3.45 -0.31 -0.57
C LYS A 308 3.36 1.14 -1.05
N GLY A 309 4.15 2.04 -0.48
CA GLY A 309 4.13 3.47 -0.81
C GLY A 309 4.52 3.82 -2.25
N GLY A 310 5.17 2.92 -2.95
CA GLY A 310 5.55 3.10 -4.35
C GLY A 310 4.48 2.71 -5.37
N THR A 311 3.37 2.09 -4.94
CA THR A 311 2.25 1.68 -5.81
C THR A 311 2.71 1.06 -7.14
N SER A 312 2.48 1.70 -8.29
CA SER A 312 2.87 1.16 -9.61
C SER A 312 4.39 0.98 -9.77
N SER A 313 5.23 1.80 -9.13
CA SER A 313 6.69 1.59 -9.15
C SER A 313 7.11 0.36 -8.34
N ASP A 314 6.38 0.03 -7.27
CA ASP A 314 6.60 -1.20 -6.52
C ASP A 314 6.17 -2.42 -7.35
N GLY A 315 5.07 -2.31 -8.11
CA GLY A 315 4.67 -3.34 -9.08
C GLY A 315 5.77 -3.63 -10.09
N GLN A 316 6.40 -2.58 -10.67
CA GLN A 316 7.55 -2.74 -11.56
C GLN A 316 8.72 -3.48 -10.88
N LEU A 317 9.05 -3.10 -9.63
CA LEU A 317 10.11 -3.76 -8.85
C LEU A 317 9.81 -5.24 -8.67
N ILE A 318 8.62 -5.58 -8.17
CA ILE A 318 8.25 -6.96 -7.86
C ILE A 318 8.34 -7.83 -9.12
N PHE A 319 7.75 -7.38 -10.23
CA PHE A 319 7.67 -8.17 -11.45
C PHE A 319 9.01 -8.31 -12.17
N ASN A 320 9.84 -7.26 -12.14
CA ASN A 320 11.10 -7.27 -12.85
C ASN A 320 12.25 -7.90 -12.04
N THR A 321 12.14 -7.93 -10.70
CA THR A 321 13.26 -8.35 -9.83
C THR A 321 12.92 -9.48 -8.87
N GLY A 322 11.65 -9.80 -8.64
CA GLY A 322 11.23 -10.75 -7.60
C GLY A 322 11.51 -10.29 -6.17
N LEU A 323 11.90 -9.02 -5.98
CA LEU A 323 12.04 -8.38 -4.67
C LEU A 323 10.71 -7.75 -4.25
N LEU A 324 10.48 -7.66 -2.96
CA LEU A 324 9.36 -6.90 -2.40
C LEU A 324 9.79 -5.47 -2.05
N PRO A 325 8.87 -4.49 -2.08
CA PRO A 325 9.20 -3.12 -1.77
C PRO A 325 9.56 -2.92 -0.31
N ILE A 326 10.23 -1.81 -0.02
CA ILE A 326 10.56 -1.39 1.34
C ILE A 326 9.30 -1.05 2.14
N GLN A 327 9.38 -1.20 3.46
CA GLN A 327 8.23 -0.97 4.36
C GLN A 327 7.80 0.51 4.40
N HIS A 328 8.73 1.44 4.24
CA HIS A 328 8.49 2.88 4.39
C HIS A 328 9.00 3.68 3.18
N GLY A 329 8.09 4.42 2.55
CA GLY A 329 8.36 5.18 1.33
C GLY A 329 8.34 4.31 0.07
N ALA A 330 9.02 4.74 -0.97
CA ALA A 330 9.14 4.04 -2.24
C ALA A 330 10.60 3.80 -2.61
N VAL A 331 10.90 2.62 -3.15
CA VAL A 331 12.26 2.23 -3.58
C VAL A 331 12.82 3.22 -4.59
N CYS A 332 12.03 3.58 -5.58
CA CYS A 332 12.40 4.53 -6.64
C CYS A 332 12.77 5.94 -6.13
N LYS A 333 12.33 6.33 -4.94
CA LYS A 333 12.68 7.62 -4.32
C LYS A 333 13.85 7.52 -3.36
N ARG A 334 13.95 6.42 -2.62
CA ARG A 334 14.97 6.26 -1.59
C ARG A 334 16.25 5.59 -2.09
N TYR A 335 16.13 4.69 -3.05
CA TYR A 335 17.22 3.85 -3.55
C TYR A 335 17.25 3.79 -5.09
N PRO A 336 17.13 4.93 -5.80
CA PRO A 336 16.98 4.94 -7.25
C PRO A 336 18.26 4.55 -8.01
N HIS A 337 19.38 4.41 -7.31
CA HIS A 337 20.69 4.09 -7.91
C HIS A 337 21.21 2.70 -7.50
N ASN A 338 20.33 1.88 -6.89
CA ASN A 338 20.71 0.51 -6.56
C ASN A 338 20.81 -0.34 -7.82
N THR A 339 21.62 -1.39 -7.73
CA THR A 339 21.65 -2.45 -8.75
C THR A 339 20.66 -3.54 -8.37
N PHE A 340 19.80 -3.93 -9.30
CA PHE A 340 18.80 -4.97 -9.08
C PHE A 340 18.98 -6.15 -10.04
N PRO A 341 18.71 -7.40 -9.61
CA PRO A 341 18.79 -8.61 -10.45
C PRO A 341 17.52 -8.70 -11.32
N SER A 342 17.47 -7.91 -12.37
CA SER A 342 16.25 -7.74 -13.17
C SER A 342 16.12 -8.75 -14.30
N LEU A 343 14.88 -9.01 -14.75
CA LEU A 343 14.63 -9.81 -15.95
C LEU A 343 15.26 -9.18 -17.20
N SER A 344 15.34 -7.84 -17.24
CA SER A 344 15.98 -7.10 -18.34
C SER A 344 17.49 -7.38 -18.46
N ASP A 345 18.18 -7.71 -17.34
CA ASP A 345 19.58 -8.12 -17.35
C ASP A 345 19.89 -9.33 -18.22
N LEU A 346 18.88 -10.18 -18.43
CA LEU A 346 19.02 -11.40 -19.21
C LEU A 346 19.07 -11.14 -20.74
N TYR A 347 18.75 -9.91 -21.14
CA TYR A 347 18.60 -9.54 -22.54
C TYR A 347 19.54 -8.41 -22.94
N GLU A 348 20.11 -8.52 -24.12
CA GLU A 348 20.75 -7.39 -24.78
C GLU A 348 19.67 -6.49 -25.40
N ASN A 349 19.76 -5.17 -25.24
CA ASN A 349 18.85 -4.20 -25.83
C ASN A 349 17.41 -4.25 -25.27
N ALA A 350 17.26 -4.12 -23.96
CA ALA A 350 15.98 -4.04 -23.27
C ALA A 350 15.30 -2.69 -23.46
N ALA A 351 13.96 -2.68 -23.60
CA ALA A 351 13.17 -1.47 -23.76
C ALA A 351 12.02 -1.35 -22.76
N LEU A 352 11.70 -0.09 -22.40
CA LEU A 352 10.54 0.29 -21.62
C LEU A 352 9.66 1.24 -22.45
N VAL A 353 8.36 0.97 -22.48
CA VAL A 353 7.34 1.91 -22.95
C VAL A 353 6.55 2.38 -21.74
N GLN A 354 6.65 3.67 -21.41
CA GLN A 354 5.94 4.23 -20.27
C GLN A 354 5.12 5.48 -20.64
N PRO A 355 4.00 5.73 -19.95
CA PRO A 355 3.25 6.97 -20.06
C PRO A 355 3.95 8.11 -19.33
N GLY A 356 3.88 9.30 -19.90
CA GLY A 356 4.34 10.55 -19.28
C GLY A 356 5.84 10.76 -19.31
N ASP A 357 6.37 11.38 -18.27
CA ASP A 357 7.75 11.84 -18.15
C ASP A 357 8.60 10.88 -17.30
N LEU A 358 9.90 10.79 -17.59
CA LEU A 358 10.85 9.95 -16.84
C LEU A 358 11.12 10.42 -15.40
N SER A 359 10.65 11.61 -15.02
CA SER A 359 10.73 12.09 -13.62
C SER A 359 9.70 11.41 -12.72
N VAL A 360 8.58 10.94 -13.29
CA VAL A 360 7.57 10.17 -12.55
C VAL A 360 8.24 8.89 -12.03
N TRP A 361 8.10 8.66 -10.72
CA TRP A 361 8.73 7.53 -10.03
C TRP A 361 10.24 7.42 -10.23
N ASN A 362 10.95 8.54 -10.57
CA ASN A 362 12.39 8.54 -10.91
C ASN A 362 12.74 7.51 -12.00
N GLN A 363 11.85 7.30 -12.96
CA GLN A 363 11.96 6.24 -13.96
C GLN A 363 13.29 6.26 -14.72
N LYS A 364 13.86 7.45 -14.92
CA LYS A 364 15.18 7.57 -15.53
C LYS A 364 16.25 6.74 -14.80
N TYR A 365 16.32 6.91 -13.47
CA TYR A 365 17.30 6.18 -12.64
C TYR A 365 16.89 4.72 -12.43
N MET A 366 15.59 4.46 -12.31
CA MET A 366 15.10 3.08 -12.18
C MET A 366 15.33 2.26 -13.43
N SER A 367 15.28 2.86 -14.64
CA SER A 367 15.63 2.18 -15.87
C SER A 367 17.12 1.78 -15.87
N ASP A 368 18.00 2.68 -15.41
CA ASP A 368 19.41 2.35 -15.24
C ASP A 368 19.61 1.20 -14.23
N SER A 369 18.87 1.25 -13.10
CA SER A 369 18.91 0.23 -12.04
C SER A 369 18.35 -1.13 -12.46
N TYR A 370 17.45 -1.16 -13.46
CA TYR A 370 16.91 -2.38 -14.07
C TYR A 370 17.65 -2.78 -15.35
N HIS A 371 18.72 -2.09 -15.74
CA HIS A 371 19.47 -2.32 -17.00
C HIS A 371 18.57 -2.27 -18.25
N ILE A 372 17.70 -1.26 -18.31
CA ILE A 372 16.86 -0.97 -19.48
C ILE A 372 17.60 0.05 -20.37
N ASP A 373 17.91 -0.35 -21.60
CA ASP A 373 18.74 0.44 -22.52
C ASP A 373 17.96 1.62 -23.14
N THR A 374 16.66 1.43 -23.42
CA THR A 374 15.88 2.41 -24.16
C THR A 374 14.52 2.67 -23.51
N ASN A 375 14.22 3.95 -23.30
CA ASN A 375 12.91 4.40 -22.81
C ASN A 375 12.11 5.06 -23.93
N TYR A 376 10.91 4.56 -24.20
CA TYR A 376 9.94 5.13 -25.10
C TYR A 376 8.80 5.78 -24.30
N LEU A 377 8.47 7.04 -24.62
CA LEU A 377 7.44 7.78 -23.90
C LEU A 377 6.14 7.82 -24.71
N SER A 378 5.04 7.46 -24.07
CA SER A 378 3.69 7.67 -24.62
C SER A 378 2.98 8.81 -23.88
N PRO A 379 2.07 9.53 -24.54
CA PRO A 379 1.21 10.48 -23.84
C PRO A 379 0.42 9.79 -22.72
N GLN A 380 0.24 10.50 -21.61
CA GLN A 380 -0.49 9.99 -20.46
C GLN A 380 -1.89 9.49 -20.84
N SER A 381 -2.30 8.41 -20.21
CA SER A 381 -3.66 7.83 -20.31
C SER A 381 -4.08 7.36 -21.70
N LEU A 382 -3.16 7.22 -22.63
CA LEU A 382 -3.45 6.80 -24.01
C LEU A 382 -2.86 5.42 -24.33
N ASP A 383 -3.43 4.36 -23.78
CA ASP A 383 -2.93 3.01 -23.96
C ASP A 383 -2.82 2.59 -25.43
N HIS A 384 -3.68 3.10 -26.33
CA HIS A 384 -3.52 2.83 -27.77
C HIS A 384 -2.18 3.36 -28.32
N VAL A 385 -1.65 4.46 -27.79
CA VAL A 385 -0.32 4.95 -28.17
C VAL A 385 0.78 4.07 -27.59
N THR A 386 0.65 3.68 -26.31
CA THR A 386 1.57 2.73 -25.66
C THR A 386 1.68 1.43 -26.47
N PHE A 387 0.54 0.86 -26.88
CA PHE A 387 0.54 -0.36 -27.68
C PHE A 387 0.97 -0.15 -29.15
N THR A 388 0.77 1.04 -29.71
CA THR A 388 1.34 1.39 -31.04
C THR A 388 2.85 1.43 -30.98
N ILE A 389 3.42 2.03 -29.93
CA ILE A 389 4.88 2.06 -29.72
C ILE A 389 5.37 0.63 -29.51
N LEU A 390 4.79 -0.13 -28.58
CA LEU A 390 5.17 -1.52 -28.31
C LEU A 390 5.16 -2.35 -29.61
N ASP A 391 4.11 -2.21 -30.42
CA ASP A 391 3.99 -2.89 -31.71
C ASP A 391 5.09 -2.54 -32.72
N SER A 392 5.65 -1.35 -32.63
CA SER A 392 6.75 -0.92 -33.51
C SER A 392 8.11 -1.41 -33.05
N ILE A 393 8.28 -1.72 -31.75
CA ILE A 393 9.61 -1.96 -31.16
C ILE A 393 9.89 -3.42 -30.76
N TYR A 394 8.87 -4.26 -30.49
CA TYR A 394 9.10 -5.63 -29.95
C TYR A 394 9.94 -6.54 -30.86
N ARG A 395 10.08 -6.20 -32.14
CA ARG A 395 11.00 -6.91 -33.07
C ARG A 395 12.45 -6.47 -32.94
N LEU A 396 12.68 -5.29 -32.36
CA LEU A 396 14.00 -4.70 -32.19
C LEU A 396 14.57 -4.99 -30.79
N HIS A 397 13.68 -5.21 -29.83
CA HIS A 397 14.01 -5.38 -28.42
C HIS A 397 13.49 -6.73 -27.92
N PRO A 398 14.36 -7.68 -27.61
CA PRO A 398 13.94 -9.01 -27.12
C PRO A 398 13.30 -8.96 -25.74
N TYR A 399 13.54 -7.90 -24.97
CA TYR A 399 12.80 -7.56 -23.76
C TYR A 399 12.06 -6.24 -23.95
N CYS A 400 10.76 -6.25 -23.73
CA CYS A 400 9.94 -5.04 -23.69
C CYS A 400 9.09 -5.04 -22.43
N MET A 401 9.18 -3.98 -21.63
CA MET A 401 8.22 -3.69 -20.56
C MET A 401 7.30 -2.55 -21.02
N ALA A 402 5.99 -2.73 -20.91
CA ALA A 402 5.01 -1.71 -21.25
C ALA A 402 4.11 -1.43 -20.04
N ILE A 403 3.93 -0.17 -19.70
CA ILE A 403 3.10 0.28 -18.58
C ILE A 403 1.85 0.94 -19.15
N THR A 404 0.66 0.50 -18.73
CA THR A 404 -0.60 1.14 -19.07
C THR A 404 -0.97 2.23 -18.06
N MET A 405 -1.88 3.14 -18.44
CA MET A 405 -2.29 4.25 -17.57
C MET A 405 -3.78 4.59 -17.70
N ALA A 406 -4.49 4.03 -18.68
CA ALA A 406 -5.89 4.39 -18.93
C ALA A 406 -6.81 4.15 -17.74
N THR A 407 -6.46 3.18 -16.89
CA THR A 407 -7.20 2.76 -15.70
C THR A 407 -6.69 3.40 -14.41
N HIS A 408 -5.90 4.47 -14.53
CA HIS A 408 -5.49 5.26 -13.38
C HIS A 408 -6.67 6.06 -12.79
N SER A 409 -6.77 6.03 -11.46
CA SER A 409 -7.77 6.81 -10.71
C SER A 409 -7.67 8.32 -11.07
N PRO A 410 -8.79 9.05 -11.20
CA PRO A 410 -10.20 8.71 -10.94
C PRO A 410 -10.96 8.14 -12.15
N PHE A 411 -10.30 7.49 -13.09
CA PHE A 411 -10.87 6.77 -14.24
C PHE A 411 -11.59 7.68 -15.25
N LEU A 412 -11.18 8.92 -15.37
CA LEU A 412 -11.87 9.90 -16.23
C LEU A 412 -11.27 10.00 -17.64
N ALA A 413 -9.98 9.67 -17.78
CA ALA A 413 -9.24 9.93 -19.01
C ALA A 413 -9.83 9.20 -20.22
N CYS A 414 -10.20 7.93 -20.07
CA CYS A 414 -10.63 7.07 -21.17
C CYS A 414 -12.08 6.59 -21.02
N SER A 415 -12.79 6.94 -19.96
CA SER A 415 -14.17 6.46 -19.72
C SER A 415 -15.18 6.83 -20.80
N LYS A 416 -14.90 7.89 -21.58
CA LYS A 416 -15.71 8.35 -22.71
C LYS A 416 -15.21 7.89 -24.06
N MET A 417 -14.07 7.18 -24.12
CA MET A 417 -13.45 6.71 -25.37
C MET A 417 -13.99 5.39 -25.86
N THR A 418 -14.81 4.73 -25.07
CA THR A 418 -15.42 3.45 -25.41
C THR A 418 -16.93 3.46 -25.19
N LYS A 419 -17.63 2.61 -25.95
CA LYS A 419 -19.08 2.40 -25.81
C LYS A 419 -19.32 1.06 -25.11
N LEU A 420 -19.13 1.02 -23.81
CA LEU A 420 -19.56 -0.10 -22.98
C LEU A 420 -20.94 0.21 -22.44
N ASP A 421 -21.91 -0.63 -22.78
CA ASP A 421 -23.28 -0.51 -22.30
C ASP A 421 -23.36 -0.97 -20.84
N LEU A 422 -23.56 -0.03 -19.95
CA LEU A 422 -23.68 -0.22 -18.51
C LEU A 422 -24.96 0.45 -18.01
N PRO A 423 -25.60 -0.05 -16.94
CA PRO A 423 -26.78 0.60 -16.35
C PRO A 423 -26.53 2.05 -15.95
N ASP A 424 -27.47 2.95 -16.24
CA ASP A 424 -27.34 4.38 -15.98
C ASP A 424 -27.22 4.72 -14.48
N ASN A 425 -27.75 3.87 -13.61
CA ASN A 425 -27.70 4.03 -12.15
C ASN A 425 -26.49 3.37 -11.50
N MET A 426 -25.51 2.88 -12.30
CA MET A 426 -24.28 2.31 -11.77
C MET A 426 -23.46 3.38 -11.03
N PRO A 427 -22.83 3.07 -9.88
CA PRO A 427 -21.92 4.00 -9.22
C PRO A 427 -20.87 4.54 -10.21
N GLU A 428 -20.69 5.86 -10.23
CA GLU A 428 -19.89 6.55 -11.24
C GLU A 428 -18.45 6.00 -11.33
N ASN A 429 -17.79 5.85 -10.17
CA ASN A 429 -16.43 5.31 -10.12
C ASN A 429 -16.34 3.89 -10.69
N MET A 430 -17.35 3.05 -10.41
CA MET A 430 -17.42 1.70 -10.98
C MET A 430 -17.60 1.73 -12.49
N SER A 431 -18.55 2.53 -12.97
CA SER A 431 -18.83 2.61 -14.42
C SER A 431 -17.63 3.19 -15.19
N ASN A 432 -16.97 4.22 -14.65
CA ASN A 432 -15.77 4.81 -15.25
C ASN A 432 -14.61 3.81 -15.30
N TYR A 433 -14.37 3.08 -14.21
CA TYR A 433 -13.35 2.03 -14.15
C TYR A 433 -13.59 0.94 -15.21
N LEU A 434 -14.81 0.41 -15.28
CA LEU A 434 -15.15 -0.64 -16.25
C LEU A 434 -15.01 -0.15 -17.70
N ARG A 435 -15.38 1.12 -17.97
CA ARG A 435 -15.17 1.71 -19.30
C ARG A 435 -13.69 1.88 -19.63
N CYS A 436 -12.87 2.29 -18.67
CA CYS A 436 -11.43 2.41 -18.87
C CYS A 436 -10.79 1.02 -19.10
N MET A 437 -11.19 -0.01 -18.35
CA MET A 437 -10.74 -1.39 -18.59
C MET A 437 -11.14 -1.90 -19.96
N HIS A 438 -12.38 -1.61 -20.40
CA HIS A 438 -12.84 -1.97 -21.73
C HIS A 438 -12.06 -1.26 -22.84
N TYR A 439 -11.73 0.01 -22.64
CA TYR A 439 -10.87 0.76 -23.56
C TYR A 439 -9.47 0.12 -23.65
N SER A 440 -8.82 -0.14 -22.51
CA SER A 440 -7.50 -0.79 -22.46
C SER A 440 -7.52 -2.16 -23.13
N ASP A 441 -8.53 -2.98 -22.86
CA ASP A 441 -8.72 -4.28 -23.51
C ASP A 441 -8.82 -4.14 -25.05
N SER A 442 -9.49 -3.10 -25.55
CA SER A 442 -9.57 -2.83 -26.98
C SER A 442 -8.20 -2.51 -27.60
N CYS A 443 -7.34 -1.79 -26.86
CA CYS A 443 -5.96 -1.51 -27.28
C CYS A 443 -5.13 -2.79 -27.35
N TRP A 444 -5.22 -3.65 -26.33
CA TRP A 444 -4.50 -4.93 -26.29
C TRP A 444 -4.98 -5.89 -27.36
N GLY A 445 -6.29 -5.90 -27.64
CA GLY A 445 -6.89 -6.80 -28.60
C GLY A 445 -6.30 -6.68 -30.01
N VAL A 446 -5.87 -5.50 -30.41
CA VAL A 446 -5.16 -5.31 -31.68
C VAL A 446 -3.81 -6.01 -31.67
N PHE A 447 -3.07 -5.90 -30.57
CA PHE A 447 -1.76 -6.53 -30.37
C PHE A 447 -1.90 -8.06 -30.25
N LEU A 448 -2.80 -8.56 -29.39
CA LEU A 448 -2.99 -9.97 -29.10
C LEU A 448 -3.38 -10.80 -30.34
N LYS A 449 -4.12 -10.23 -31.30
CA LYS A 449 -4.47 -10.91 -32.56
C LYS A 449 -3.26 -11.30 -33.39
N LYS A 450 -2.12 -10.61 -33.23
CA LYS A 450 -0.89 -10.88 -33.95
C LYS A 450 -0.15 -12.12 -33.44
N VAL A 451 -0.39 -12.53 -32.20
CA VAL A 451 0.31 -13.67 -31.56
C VAL A 451 0.21 -14.94 -32.44
N ASN A 452 -0.91 -15.16 -33.11
CA ASN A 452 -1.13 -16.31 -33.98
C ASN A 452 -0.45 -16.23 -35.36
N THR A 453 -0.02 -15.04 -35.78
CA THR A 453 0.45 -14.81 -37.16
C THR A 453 1.85 -14.24 -37.24
N ASP A 454 2.35 -13.67 -36.17
CA ASP A 454 3.67 -13.05 -36.11
C ASP A 454 4.71 -14.01 -35.52
N LEU A 455 5.73 -14.35 -36.30
CA LEU A 455 6.76 -15.32 -35.90
C LEU A 455 7.57 -14.90 -34.67
N VAL A 456 7.75 -13.59 -34.45
CA VAL A 456 8.45 -13.09 -33.26
C VAL A 456 7.57 -13.30 -32.03
N LEU A 457 6.29 -12.92 -32.09
CA LEU A 457 5.35 -13.11 -30.98
C LEU A 457 5.08 -14.60 -30.68
N GLN A 458 5.13 -15.47 -31.69
CA GLN A 458 5.07 -16.92 -31.50
C GLN A 458 6.26 -17.49 -30.71
N ASN A 459 7.40 -16.76 -30.64
CA ASN A 459 8.56 -17.10 -29.82
C ASN A 459 8.74 -16.15 -28.64
N THR A 460 7.65 -15.56 -28.15
CA THR A 460 7.68 -14.56 -27.07
C THR A 460 6.80 -15.00 -25.91
N THR A 461 7.33 -14.91 -24.71
CA THR A 461 6.53 -14.98 -23.47
C THR A 461 5.89 -13.61 -23.23
N ILE A 462 4.56 -13.58 -23.07
CA ILE A 462 3.78 -12.35 -22.84
C ILE A 462 3.10 -12.44 -21.51
N CYS A 463 3.38 -11.51 -20.60
CA CYS A 463 2.78 -11.43 -19.28
C CYS A 463 1.95 -10.17 -19.12
N PHE A 464 0.68 -10.32 -18.76
CA PHE A 464 -0.17 -9.26 -18.22
C PHE A 464 -0.21 -9.39 -16.70
N MET A 465 0.13 -8.33 -15.99
CA MET A 465 0.19 -8.31 -14.53
C MET A 465 -0.39 -7.01 -14.02
N GLY A 466 -1.34 -7.10 -13.09
CA GLY A 466 -1.85 -5.92 -12.41
C GLY A 466 -0.84 -5.42 -11.39
N ASP A 467 -0.58 -4.12 -11.39
CA ASP A 467 0.39 -3.51 -10.48
C ASP A 467 -0.13 -3.47 -9.04
N HIS A 468 -1.37 -3.04 -8.81
CA HIS A 468 -2.00 -3.02 -7.49
C HIS A 468 -3.53 -3.05 -7.59
N ILE A 469 -4.20 -3.26 -6.45
CA ILE A 469 -5.63 -3.04 -6.29
C ILE A 469 -5.91 -1.57 -5.95
N ILE A 470 -7.11 -1.07 -6.31
CA ILE A 470 -7.43 0.35 -6.16
C ILE A 470 -8.59 0.64 -5.20
N PHE A 471 -9.62 -0.22 -5.14
CA PHE A 471 -10.82 0.10 -4.38
C PHE A 471 -10.69 -0.22 -2.90
N ASP A 472 -11.04 0.74 -2.06
CA ASP A 472 -11.13 0.56 -0.62
C ASP A 472 -12.37 -0.27 -0.20
N PRO A 473 -12.43 -0.81 1.03
CA PRO A 473 -13.54 -1.66 1.47
C PRO A 473 -14.92 -0.99 1.37
N ASN A 474 -15.02 0.34 1.54
CA ASN A 474 -16.30 1.04 1.46
C ASN A 474 -16.80 1.12 0.03
N MET A 475 -15.90 1.41 -0.92
CA MET A 475 -16.22 1.35 -2.36
C MET A 475 -16.61 -0.06 -2.77
N ARG A 476 -15.85 -1.07 -2.34
CA ARG A 476 -16.17 -2.48 -2.64
C ARG A 476 -17.53 -2.87 -2.13
N ASN A 477 -17.87 -2.52 -0.90
CA ASN A 477 -19.20 -2.79 -0.33
C ASN A 477 -20.30 -2.10 -1.14
N THR A 478 -20.08 -0.86 -1.57
CA THR A 478 -21.03 -0.12 -2.42
C THR A 478 -21.21 -0.81 -3.76
N PHE A 479 -20.15 -1.23 -4.41
CA PHE A 479 -20.18 -1.93 -5.70
C PHE A 479 -20.79 -3.32 -5.57
N ALA A 480 -20.46 -4.07 -4.51
CA ALA A 480 -21.02 -5.38 -4.24
C ALA A 480 -22.54 -5.32 -3.99
N THR A 481 -22.99 -4.34 -3.22
CA THR A 481 -24.41 -4.09 -2.99
C THR A 481 -25.13 -3.80 -4.32
N TYR A 482 -24.56 -2.90 -5.11
CA TYR A 482 -25.09 -2.58 -6.44
C TYR A 482 -25.16 -3.81 -7.35
N CYS A 483 -24.09 -4.61 -7.39
CA CYS A 483 -24.06 -5.85 -8.19
C CYS A 483 -25.14 -6.84 -7.75
N ALA A 484 -25.31 -7.03 -6.44
CA ALA A 484 -26.33 -7.93 -5.89
C ALA A 484 -27.76 -7.47 -6.24
N GLU A 485 -28.06 -6.18 -6.08
CA GLU A 485 -29.36 -5.59 -6.40
C GLU A 485 -29.71 -5.66 -7.89
N ASN A 486 -28.69 -5.58 -8.76
CA ASN A 486 -28.85 -5.60 -10.22
C ASN A 486 -28.51 -6.97 -10.86
N GLN A 487 -28.26 -7.99 -10.06
CA GLN A 487 -27.93 -9.37 -10.51
C GLN A 487 -26.74 -9.41 -11.48
N LEU A 488 -25.71 -8.57 -11.22
CA LEU A 488 -24.48 -8.54 -11.99
C LEU A 488 -23.50 -9.57 -11.42
N ASP A 489 -22.87 -10.32 -12.30
CA ASP A 489 -21.91 -11.37 -11.95
C ASP A 489 -20.47 -10.81 -11.89
N TYR A 490 -20.25 -9.84 -11.01
CA TYR A 490 -18.91 -9.28 -10.74
C TYR A 490 -18.53 -9.54 -9.29
N ASP A 491 -17.48 -10.34 -9.07
CA ASP A 491 -16.95 -10.62 -7.72
C ASP A 491 -16.07 -9.46 -7.21
N VAL A 492 -16.68 -8.29 -7.07
CA VAL A 492 -15.97 -7.06 -6.63
C VAL A 492 -15.43 -7.12 -5.21
N ASN A 493 -15.90 -8.09 -4.39
CA ASN A 493 -15.34 -8.31 -3.05
C ASN A 493 -13.98 -9.02 -3.09
N SER A 494 -13.64 -9.66 -4.21
CA SER A 494 -12.32 -10.25 -4.45
C SER A 494 -11.29 -9.14 -4.65
N ALA A 495 -10.67 -8.71 -3.55
CA ALA A 495 -9.66 -7.65 -3.54
C ALA A 495 -8.30 -8.18 -4.04
N HIS A 496 -8.27 -8.77 -5.23
CA HIS A 496 -7.09 -9.38 -5.83
C HIS A 496 -6.79 -8.76 -7.19
N THR A 497 -5.53 -8.75 -7.54
CA THR A 497 -5.08 -8.52 -8.91
C THR A 497 -4.98 -9.84 -9.69
N ALA A 498 -4.49 -9.81 -10.91
CA ALA A 498 -4.35 -11.00 -11.76
C ALA A 498 -2.95 -11.06 -12.40
N ILE A 499 -2.48 -12.30 -12.62
CA ILE A 499 -1.33 -12.60 -13.49
C ILE A 499 -1.83 -13.50 -14.60
N ILE A 500 -1.63 -13.09 -15.87
CA ILE A 500 -2.00 -13.83 -17.05
C ILE A 500 -0.77 -13.95 -17.94
N THR A 501 -0.24 -15.16 -18.09
CA THR A 501 1.01 -15.39 -18.82
C THR A 501 0.77 -16.36 -19.97
N TYR A 502 1.09 -15.93 -21.17
CA TYR A 502 1.22 -16.76 -22.35
C TYR A 502 2.71 -17.07 -22.61
N SER A 503 2.99 -18.32 -22.94
CA SER A 503 4.29 -18.70 -23.49
C SER A 503 4.10 -19.89 -24.43
N PRO A 504 4.84 -19.97 -25.54
CA PRO A 504 4.66 -21.06 -26.52
C PRO A 504 5.00 -22.46 -25.96
N ASN A 505 5.72 -22.55 -24.84
CA ASN A 505 6.05 -23.82 -24.17
C ASN A 505 5.01 -24.25 -23.11
N ILE A 506 3.96 -23.49 -22.90
CA ILE A 506 2.84 -23.91 -22.01
C ILE A 506 2.01 -24.95 -22.76
N ASP A 507 2.02 -26.19 -22.29
CA ASP A 507 1.40 -27.35 -22.91
C ASP A 507 -0.13 -27.38 -22.81
N LYS A 508 -0.68 -26.77 -21.76
CA LYS A 508 -2.12 -26.67 -21.48
C LYS A 508 -2.45 -25.41 -20.71
N LYS A 509 -3.72 -25.12 -20.60
CA LYS A 509 -4.18 -24.01 -19.75
C LYS A 509 -4.05 -24.35 -18.27
N TYR A 510 -3.45 -23.45 -17.50
CA TYR A 510 -3.33 -23.53 -16.06
C TYR A 510 -4.13 -22.41 -15.40
N ILE A 511 -5.23 -22.77 -14.75
CA ILE A 511 -6.02 -21.83 -13.93
C ILE A 511 -5.64 -22.04 -12.48
N VAL A 512 -5.04 -21.03 -11.87
CA VAL A 512 -4.62 -21.02 -10.47
C VAL A 512 -5.67 -20.23 -9.68
N SER A 513 -6.54 -20.95 -8.96
CA SER A 513 -7.68 -20.38 -8.24
C SER A 513 -7.40 -20.16 -6.74
N GLU A 514 -6.36 -20.80 -6.21
CA GLU A 514 -5.84 -20.54 -4.87
C GLU A 514 -5.16 -19.17 -4.80
N THR A 515 -5.04 -18.64 -3.57
CA THR A 515 -4.34 -17.38 -3.33
C THR A 515 -2.86 -17.51 -3.66
N THR A 516 -2.36 -16.60 -4.46
CA THR A 516 -0.97 -16.45 -4.89
C THR A 516 -0.50 -15.02 -4.64
N TYR A 517 0.75 -14.72 -4.94
CA TYR A 517 1.36 -13.44 -4.67
C TYR A 517 1.99 -12.83 -5.92
N GLN A 518 2.10 -11.50 -5.98
CA GLN A 518 2.75 -10.83 -7.12
C GLN A 518 4.21 -11.30 -7.31
N MET A 519 4.93 -11.59 -6.23
CA MET A 519 6.31 -12.10 -6.30
C MET A 519 6.43 -13.46 -7.00
N ASP A 520 5.33 -14.20 -7.18
CA ASP A 520 5.33 -15.51 -7.87
C ASP A 520 5.49 -15.36 -9.39
N ALA A 521 5.29 -14.17 -9.93
CA ALA A 521 5.48 -13.90 -11.36
C ALA A 521 6.93 -14.08 -11.79
N TYR A 522 7.89 -13.57 -11.01
CA TYR A 522 9.29 -13.56 -11.36
C TYR A 522 9.88 -14.98 -11.58
N PRO A 523 9.81 -15.93 -10.64
CA PRO A 523 10.30 -17.30 -10.87
C PRO A 523 9.50 -18.04 -11.94
N THR A 524 8.22 -17.72 -12.12
CA THR A 524 7.40 -18.29 -13.21
C THR A 524 7.93 -17.85 -14.58
N ILE A 525 8.27 -16.57 -14.71
CA ILE A 525 8.84 -16.01 -15.94
C ILE A 525 10.22 -16.62 -16.20
N LEU A 526 11.11 -16.70 -15.20
CA LEU A 526 12.42 -17.33 -15.34
C LEU A 526 12.30 -18.76 -15.88
N HIS A 527 11.36 -19.54 -15.36
CA HIS A 527 11.08 -20.88 -15.89
C HIS A 527 10.62 -20.85 -17.35
N LEU A 528 9.69 -19.97 -17.71
CA LEU A 528 9.12 -19.91 -19.05
C LEU A 528 10.10 -19.44 -20.13
N ILE A 529 11.11 -18.68 -19.75
CA ILE A 529 12.16 -18.21 -20.67
C ILE A 529 13.46 -19.05 -20.63
N GLY A 530 13.45 -20.17 -19.86
CA GLY A 530 14.59 -21.09 -19.76
C GLY A 530 15.77 -20.57 -18.92
N CYS A 531 15.50 -19.70 -17.95
CA CYS A 531 16.53 -19.05 -17.12
C CYS A 531 16.43 -19.40 -15.63
N GLU A 532 15.98 -20.61 -15.28
CA GLU A 532 15.82 -21.05 -13.88
C GLU A 532 17.14 -21.06 -13.09
N ASP A 533 18.25 -21.20 -13.80
CA ASP A 533 19.60 -21.17 -13.23
C ASP A 533 20.17 -19.76 -13.05
N TYR A 534 19.37 -18.72 -13.32
CA TYR A 534 19.79 -17.36 -13.03
C TYR A 534 20.16 -17.20 -11.55
N TYR A 535 21.21 -16.41 -11.26
CA TYR A 535 21.79 -16.35 -9.92
C TYR A 535 20.80 -15.95 -8.83
N TRP A 536 19.77 -15.19 -9.16
CA TRP A 536 18.69 -14.78 -8.27
C TRP A 536 17.37 -15.42 -8.69
N LYS A 537 16.72 -16.14 -7.78
CA LYS A 537 15.46 -16.85 -8.05
C LYS A 537 14.20 -16.04 -7.72
N GLY A 538 14.33 -14.91 -6.99
CA GLY A 538 13.20 -14.22 -6.35
C GLY A 538 12.71 -14.93 -5.10
N PHE A 539 11.84 -14.26 -4.33
CA PHE A 539 11.22 -14.85 -3.13
C PHE A 539 9.95 -15.65 -3.43
N GLY A 540 9.39 -15.50 -4.61
CA GLY A 540 8.19 -16.21 -5.04
C GLY A 540 8.43 -17.68 -5.37
N VAL A 541 7.36 -18.33 -5.80
CA VAL A 541 7.38 -19.72 -6.30
C VAL A 541 6.77 -19.78 -7.69
N ASN A 542 7.23 -20.72 -8.52
CA ASN A 542 6.69 -20.92 -9.86
C ASN A 542 5.20 -21.29 -9.79
N LEU A 543 4.34 -20.54 -10.47
CA LEU A 543 2.90 -20.76 -10.52
C LEU A 543 2.49 -22.12 -11.10
N LEU A 544 3.36 -22.78 -11.85
CA LEU A 544 3.15 -24.13 -12.37
C LEU A 544 3.40 -25.22 -11.31
N ASP A 545 4.14 -24.90 -10.22
CA ASP A 545 4.47 -25.85 -9.17
C ASP A 545 3.47 -25.75 -8.00
N SER A 546 2.46 -26.62 -8.02
CA SER A 546 1.44 -26.66 -6.97
C SER A 546 1.99 -27.09 -5.60
N VAL A 547 3.06 -27.88 -5.57
CA VAL A 547 3.69 -28.31 -4.33
C VAL A 547 4.41 -27.15 -3.68
N ALA A 548 5.19 -26.39 -4.47
CA ALA A 548 5.89 -25.21 -3.98
C ALA A 548 4.93 -24.11 -3.51
N ARG A 549 3.78 -23.92 -4.21
CA ARG A 549 2.76 -22.94 -3.77
C ARG A 549 2.20 -23.26 -2.39
N ASN A 550 2.03 -24.54 -2.07
CA ASN A 550 1.54 -24.98 -0.76
C ASN A 550 2.61 -25.06 0.33
N ASN A 551 3.90 -25.14 -0.04
CA ASN A 551 5.04 -25.27 0.86
C ASN A 551 6.10 -24.22 0.54
N ARG A 552 5.76 -22.94 0.73
CA ARG A 552 6.65 -21.83 0.40
C ARG A 552 7.92 -21.87 1.27
N PRO A 553 9.09 -21.62 0.70
CA PRO A 553 10.36 -21.61 1.44
C PRO A 553 10.47 -20.44 2.42
N ILE A 554 9.65 -19.40 2.24
CA ILE A 554 9.64 -18.19 3.06
C ILE A 554 8.20 -17.66 3.17
N SER A 555 7.84 -17.12 4.32
CA SER A 555 6.58 -16.39 4.47
C SER A 555 6.65 -15.02 3.79
N GLU A 556 5.50 -14.47 3.44
CA GLU A 556 5.42 -13.13 2.84
C GLU A 556 6.10 -12.06 3.72
N GLN A 557 5.87 -12.11 5.03
CA GLN A 557 6.44 -11.15 5.97
C GLN A 557 7.96 -11.23 6.06
N GLU A 558 8.50 -12.44 6.13
CA GLU A 558 9.96 -12.64 6.11
C GLU A 558 10.57 -12.16 4.79
N ALA A 559 9.89 -12.40 3.66
CA ALA A 559 10.31 -11.93 2.35
C ALA A 559 10.36 -10.38 2.30
N PHE A 560 9.36 -9.68 2.87
CA PHE A 560 9.40 -8.22 2.99
C PHE A 560 10.60 -7.74 3.83
N VAL A 561 10.82 -8.34 4.99
CA VAL A 561 11.93 -7.96 5.89
C VAL A 561 13.28 -8.17 5.20
N LEU A 562 13.45 -9.32 4.54
CA LEU A 562 14.71 -9.66 3.89
C LEU A 562 14.94 -8.80 2.64
N SER A 563 13.87 -8.51 1.88
CA SER A 563 13.93 -7.61 0.73
C SER A 563 14.32 -6.18 1.14
N ASP A 564 13.74 -5.63 2.23
CA ASP A 564 14.11 -4.32 2.77
C ASP A 564 15.62 -4.25 3.10
N LYS A 565 16.15 -5.29 3.75
CA LYS A 565 17.58 -5.39 4.07
C LYS A 565 18.46 -5.44 2.82
N ILE A 566 18.10 -6.24 1.82
CA ILE A 566 18.79 -6.36 0.52
C ILE A 566 18.84 -5.00 -0.17
N ILE A 567 17.70 -4.31 -0.28
CA ILE A 567 17.58 -3.02 -0.95
C ILE A 567 18.42 -1.97 -0.22
N ARG A 568 18.32 -1.88 1.11
CA ARG A 568 19.08 -0.92 1.92
C ARG A 568 20.59 -1.19 1.90
N ALA A 569 21.00 -2.44 1.72
CA ALA A 569 22.40 -2.81 1.59
C ALA A 569 22.97 -2.60 0.18
N ASN A 570 22.13 -2.34 -0.83
CA ASN A 570 22.51 -2.44 -2.24
C ASN A 570 23.29 -3.75 -2.51
N TRP A 571 22.77 -4.85 -1.97
CA TRP A 571 23.53 -6.11 -1.86
C TRP A 571 23.97 -6.67 -3.20
N PHE A 572 23.14 -6.52 -4.24
CA PHE A 572 23.44 -7.04 -5.56
C PHE A 572 24.62 -6.33 -6.26
N GLU A 573 24.92 -5.08 -5.91
CA GLU A 573 26.12 -4.41 -6.42
C GLU A 573 27.41 -5.16 -6.02
N SER A 574 27.41 -5.81 -4.85
CA SER A 574 28.55 -6.58 -4.35
C SER A 574 28.63 -7.99 -4.90
N VAL A 575 27.53 -8.53 -5.44
CA VAL A 575 27.43 -9.90 -5.94
C VAL A 575 27.68 -9.98 -7.45
N VAL A 576 27.28 -8.95 -8.19
CA VAL A 576 27.39 -8.88 -9.66
C VAL A 576 28.79 -8.41 -10.11
N LYS A 577 29.56 -7.77 -9.21
CA LYS A 577 30.98 -7.41 -9.46
C LYS A 577 31.90 -8.57 -9.15
#